data_a31003c814e954c1193e546e328e14eb
#
_entry.id   a31003c814e954c1193e546e328e14eb
#
_cell.length_a   1.000
_cell.length_b   1.000
_cell.length_c   1.000
_cell.angle_alpha   90.00
_cell.angle_beta   90.00
_cell.angle_gamma   90.00
#
_symmetry.space_group_name_H-M   'P 1'
#
loop_
_entity.id
_entity.type
_entity.pdbx_description
1 polymer ?
#
loop_
_entity_poly.entity_id
_entity_poly.type
_entity_poly.pdbx_seq_one_letter_code
_entity_poly.pdbx_strand_id
1 'polypeptide(L)'
;ATGGGGDPYIGKLMLKHQLEQGKKVKIISPEEIDDDTFACNVLTMGAPTVFGEKAPNGLTSYEAMKKVEEIIGKKFNAIMPIEAGGVNATLPLVVGALSGLPVIDADGMGRAFPELQMVTYNVGDVSINPLVVINDFYETGIFNSRSSSSGEWLSRAVCERMGGICQVACYPMNAK
;
A
#
# COMPACT_ATOMS: atom_id res chain seq x y z
N ALA A 1 8.05 6.47 -13.78
CA ALA A 1 6.66 6.37 -13.32
C ALA A 1 5.84 5.55 -14.31
N THR A 2 5.05 4.64 -13.78
CA THR A 2 4.26 3.67 -14.58
C THR A 2 2.85 4.19 -14.92
N GLY A 3 2.57 5.47 -14.64
CA GLY A 3 1.23 6.04 -14.61
C GLY A 3 0.59 5.81 -13.24
N GLY A 4 -0.65 6.24 -13.06
CA GLY A 4 -1.37 6.10 -11.80
C GLY A 4 -2.01 7.40 -11.35
N GLY A 5 -3.01 7.28 -10.48
CA GLY A 5 -3.77 8.40 -9.98
C GLY A 5 -3.11 9.14 -8.82
N GLY A 6 -3.66 10.32 -8.54
CA GLY A 6 -3.19 11.20 -7.49
C GLY A 6 -2.02 12.11 -7.90
N ASP A 7 -2.00 13.29 -7.29
CA ASP A 7 -0.95 14.27 -7.56
C ASP A 7 0.36 13.85 -6.86
N PRO A 8 1.45 13.58 -7.61
CA PRO A 8 2.73 13.23 -7.03
C PRO A 8 3.31 14.34 -6.15
N TYR A 9 2.87 15.59 -6.33
CA TYR A 9 3.29 16.69 -5.48
C TYR A 9 2.82 16.52 -4.02
N ILE A 10 1.60 16.02 -3.82
CA ILE A 10 1.07 15.70 -2.49
C ILE A 10 1.94 14.63 -1.84
N GLY A 11 2.22 13.55 -2.57
CA GLY A 11 3.10 12.47 -2.09
C GLY A 11 4.50 12.97 -1.73
N LYS A 12 5.06 13.86 -2.56
CA LYS A 12 6.35 14.54 -2.28
C LYS A 12 6.29 15.33 -0.97
N LEU A 13 5.21 16.09 -0.73
CA LEU A 13 5.06 16.87 0.50
C LEU A 13 4.98 15.97 1.73
N MET A 14 4.21 14.87 1.65
CA MET A 14 4.11 13.89 2.73
C MET A 14 5.48 13.30 3.07
N LEU A 15 6.23 12.85 2.07
CA LEU A 15 7.56 12.29 2.28
C LEU A 15 8.54 13.35 2.83
N LYS A 16 8.54 14.55 2.24
CA LYS A 16 9.38 15.66 2.70
C LYS A 16 9.15 15.95 4.17
N HIS A 17 7.89 16.01 4.61
CA HIS A 17 7.54 16.20 6.02
C HIS A 17 8.18 15.16 6.94
N GLN A 18 8.18 13.88 6.56
CA GLN A 18 8.81 12.83 7.35
C GLN A 18 10.34 12.99 7.41
N LEU A 19 10.97 13.36 6.28
CA LEU A 19 12.42 13.57 6.22
C LEU A 19 12.85 14.79 7.05
N GLU A 20 12.07 15.88 7.05
CA GLU A 20 12.31 17.06 7.88
C GLU A 20 12.22 16.79 9.38
N GLN A 21 11.47 15.74 9.77
CA GLN A 21 11.43 15.23 11.15
C GLN A 21 12.62 14.31 11.48
N GLY A 22 13.61 14.19 10.59
CA GLY A 22 14.81 13.38 10.80
C GLY A 22 14.62 11.89 10.51
N LYS A 23 13.46 11.47 10.00
CA LYS A 23 13.23 10.08 9.58
C LYS A 23 14.00 9.77 8.30
N LYS A 24 14.27 8.49 8.09
CA LYS A 24 15.01 8.02 6.91
C LYS A 24 14.20 6.97 6.17
N VAL A 25 14.40 6.89 4.86
CA VAL A 25 13.85 5.83 4.00
C VAL A 25 15.02 5.09 3.38
N LYS A 26 14.99 3.77 3.47
CA LYS A 26 15.89 2.90 2.72
C LYS A 26 15.11 2.33 1.53
N ILE A 27 15.65 2.48 0.33
CA ILE A 27 15.17 1.80 -0.88
C ILE A 27 16.16 0.68 -1.15
N ILE A 28 15.65 -0.51 -1.44
CA ILE A 28 16.45 -1.70 -1.76
C ILE A 28 16.05 -2.24 -3.14
N SER A 29 17.03 -2.72 -3.89
CA SER A 29 16.80 -3.40 -5.15
C SER A 29 16.15 -4.77 -4.92
N PRO A 30 15.36 -5.30 -5.87
CA PRO A 30 14.88 -6.68 -5.81
C PRO A 30 15.97 -7.73 -5.65
N GLU A 31 17.20 -7.46 -6.14
CA GLU A 31 18.36 -8.34 -5.99
C GLU A 31 18.95 -8.33 -4.57
N GLU A 32 18.58 -7.35 -3.74
CA GLU A 32 19.00 -7.26 -2.34
C GLU A 32 18.05 -7.98 -1.38
N ILE A 33 16.92 -8.51 -1.87
CA ILE A 33 15.98 -9.27 -1.03
C ILE A 33 16.53 -10.66 -0.75
N ASP A 34 16.38 -11.11 0.50
CA ASP A 34 16.73 -12.45 0.94
C ASP A 34 15.49 -13.35 1.10
N ASP A 35 15.73 -14.61 1.34
CA ASP A 35 14.68 -15.63 1.49
C ASP A 35 13.73 -15.37 2.67
N ASP A 36 14.18 -14.63 3.69
CA ASP A 36 13.42 -14.28 4.88
C ASP A 36 12.61 -13.00 4.70
N THR A 37 12.72 -12.35 3.53
CA THR A 37 11.97 -11.12 3.24
C THR A 37 10.48 -11.41 3.25
N PHE A 38 9.76 -10.69 4.11
CA PHE A 38 8.31 -10.73 4.23
C PHE A 38 7.75 -9.33 4.08
N ALA A 39 7.05 -9.08 2.98
CA ALA A 39 6.58 -7.77 2.59
C ALA A 39 5.07 -7.72 2.39
N CYS A 40 4.50 -6.53 2.38
CA CYS A 40 3.16 -6.28 1.89
C CYS A 40 3.12 -5.03 1.02
N ASN A 41 2.04 -4.90 0.26
CA ASN A 41 1.74 -3.68 -0.46
C ASN A 41 0.92 -2.72 0.40
N VAL A 42 1.29 -1.44 0.33
CA VAL A 42 0.51 -0.33 0.89
C VAL A 42 0.17 0.64 -0.24
N LEU A 43 -1.09 1.08 -0.29
CA LEU A 43 -1.60 1.91 -1.37
C LEU A 43 -2.79 2.74 -0.93
N THR A 44 -3.14 3.73 -1.76
CA THR A 44 -4.41 4.43 -1.71
C THR A 44 -5.34 3.85 -2.78
N MET A 45 -6.57 3.52 -2.39
CA MET A 45 -7.65 3.10 -3.26
C MET A 45 -8.71 4.19 -3.32
N GLY A 46 -9.27 4.45 -4.50
CA GLY A 46 -10.41 5.33 -4.68
C GLY A 46 -10.17 6.48 -5.67
N ALA A 47 -10.89 7.59 -5.50
CA ALA A 47 -10.89 8.71 -6.43
C ALA A 47 -9.70 9.67 -6.18
N PRO A 48 -8.81 9.89 -7.18
CA PRO A 48 -7.66 10.79 -7.02
C PRO A 48 -8.05 12.23 -6.69
N THR A 49 -9.19 12.71 -7.18
CA THR A 49 -9.71 14.05 -6.89
C THR A 49 -10.07 14.21 -5.42
N VAL A 50 -10.69 13.20 -4.82
CA VAL A 50 -11.02 13.19 -3.38
C VAL A 50 -9.73 13.21 -2.55
N PHE A 51 -8.68 12.48 -2.97
CA PHE A 51 -7.39 12.51 -2.30
C PHE A 51 -6.78 13.92 -2.26
N GLY A 52 -6.91 14.66 -3.38
CA GLY A 52 -6.40 16.03 -3.48
C GLY A 52 -7.11 17.04 -2.56
N GLU A 53 -8.34 16.77 -2.16
CA GLU A 53 -9.13 17.62 -1.26
C GLU A 53 -8.87 17.33 0.23
N LYS A 54 -8.20 16.23 0.52
CA LYS A 54 -7.83 15.81 1.88
C LYS A 54 -6.41 16.27 2.22
N ALA A 55 -6.05 16.21 3.48
CA ALA A 55 -4.69 16.46 3.96
C ALA A 55 -4.04 15.14 4.44
N PRO A 56 -3.68 14.23 3.52
CA PRO A 56 -3.17 12.92 3.90
C PRO A 56 -1.80 13.05 4.56
N ASN A 57 -1.53 12.20 5.54
CA ASN A 57 -0.28 12.21 6.30
C ASN A 57 0.47 10.86 6.28
N GLY A 58 -0.11 9.83 5.68
CA GLY A 58 0.44 8.48 5.61
C GLY A 58 0.25 7.64 6.87
N LEU A 59 -0.26 8.19 7.96
CA LEU A 59 -0.46 7.45 9.21
C LEU A 59 -1.48 6.32 9.06
N THR A 60 -2.59 6.57 8.38
CA THR A 60 -3.62 5.56 8.13
C THR A 60 -3.11 4.40 7.26
N SER A 61 -2.21 4.66 6.31
CA SER A 61 -1.54 3.61 5.53
C SER A 61 -0.61 2.76 6.40
N TYR A 62 0.13 3.40 7.31
CA TYR A 62 0.96 2.70 8.28
C TYR A 62 0.12 1.84 9.24
N GLU A 63 -1.00 2.37 9.74
CA GLU A 63 -1.93 1.61 10.58
C GLU A 63 -2.59 0.44 9.82
N ALA A 64 -2.91 0.60 8.52
CA ALA A 64 -3.39 -0.51 7.70
C ALA A 64 -2.38 -1.66 7.64
N MET A 65 -1.10 -1.35 7.42
CA MET A 65 -0.01 -2.35 7.44
C MET A 65 0.09 -3.04 8.80
N LYS A 66 0.09 -2.27 9.90
CA LYS A 66 0.13 -2.82 11.26
C LYS A 66 -1.05 -3.75 11.55
N LYS A 67 -2.23 -3.40 11.05
CA LYS A 67 -3.42 -4.24 11.21
C LYS A 67 -3.28 -5.58 10.48
N VAL A 68 -2.65 -5.60 9.31
CA VAL A 68 -2.30 -6.87 8.62
C VAL A 68 -1.34 -7.70 9.47
N GLU A 69 -0.27 -7.08 10.04
CA GLU A 69 0.66 -7.76 10.95
C GLU A 69 -0.04 -8.39 12.17
N GLU A 70 -0.97 -7.65 12.77
CA GLU A 70 -1.74 -8.14 13.92
C GLU A 70 -2.58 -9.39 13.56
N ILE A 71 -3.21 -9.38 12.38
CA ILE A 71 -4.06 -10.49 11.92
C ILE A 71 -3.20 -11.74 11.63
N ILE A 72 -2.05 -11.55 10.98
CA ILE A 72 -1.15 -12.65 10.60
C ILE A 72 -0.34 -13.16 11.80
N GLY A 73 -0.11 -12.30 12.81
CA GLY A 73 0.79 -12.59 13.94
C GLY A 73 2.27 -12.56 13.55
N LYS A 74 2.63 -11.91 12.43
CA LYS A 74 4.01 -11.80 11.94
C LYS A 74 4.30 -10.37 11.49
N LYS A 75 5.51 -9.87 11.79
CA LYS A 75 5.96 -8.55 11.38
C LYS A 75 6.52 -8.58 9.96
N PHE A 76 6.23 -7.53 9.20
CA PHE A 76 6.90 -7.28 7.94
C PHE A 76 8.33 -6.77 8.18
N ASN A 77 9.22 -7.10 7.26
CA ASN A 77 10.59 -6.56 7.24
C ASN A 77 10.89 -5.76 5.95
N ALA A 78 9.90 -5.66 5.04
CA ALA A 78 9.94 -4.79 3.87
C ALA A 78 8.54 -4.35 3.45
N ILE A 79 8.48 -3.32 2.61
CA ILE A 79 7.24 -2.79 2.00
C ILE A 79 7.47 -2.74 0.49
N MET A 80 6.42 -2.96 -0.29
CA MET A 80 6.50 -2.82 -1.74
C MET A 80 5.33 -1.99 -2.28
N PRO A 81 5.56 -1.10 -3.23
CA PRO A 81 4.49 -0.45 -3.98
C PRO A 81 3.63 -1.49 -4.71
N ILE A 82 2.33 -1.27 -4.78
CA ILE A 82 1.49 -2.09 -5.67
C ILE A 82 1.63 -1.64 -7.13
N GLU A 83 1.88 -0.35 -7.31
CA GLU A 83 2.24 0.31 -8.57
C GLU A 83 3.17 1.48 -8.29
N ALA A 84 4.05 1.83 -9.24
CA ALA A 84 4.99 2.93 -9.09
C ALA A 84 4.53 4.17 -9.87
N GLY A 85 3.29 4.63 -9.63
CA GLY A 85 2.71 5.80 -10.28
C GLY A 85 1.95 6.71 -9.31
N GLY A 86 1.88 7.99 -9.61
CA GLY A 86 1.14 8.98 -8.83
C GLY A 86 1.50 8.97 -7.34
N VAL A 87 0.50 9.00 -6.48
CA VAL A 87 0.66 8.93 -5.02
C VAL A 87 1.18 7.56 -4.57
N ASN A 88 0.77 6.48 -5.24
CA ASN A 88 1.17 5.12 -4.85
C ASN A 88 2.66 4.82 -5.05
N ALA A 89 3.39 5.65 -5.83
CA ALA A 89 4.85 5.59 -5.88
C ALA A 89 5.52 6.14 -4.61
N THR A 90 4.89 7.11 -3.94
CA THR A 90 5.47 7.82 -2.80
C THR A 90 4.94 7.34 -1.45
N LEU A 91 3.73 6.83 -1.41
CA LEU A 91 3.10 6.37 -0.17
C LEU A 91 3.88 5.26 0.54
N PRO A 92 4.41 4.23 -0.14
CA PRO A 92 5.27 3.23 0.49
C PRO A 92 6.53 3.84 1.11
N LEU A 93 7.09 4.89 0.50
CA LEU A 93 8.24 5.61 1.06
C LEU A 93 7.87 6.35 2.35
N VAL A 94 6.67 6.93 2.40
CA VAL A 94 6.14 7.57 3.63
C VAL A 94 5.97 6.52 4.74
N VAL A 95 5.39 5.37 4.41
CA VAL A 95 5.22 4.27 5.37
C VAL A 95 6.57 3.70 5.79
N GLY A 96 7.53 3.59 4.87
CA GLY A 96 8.92 3.22 5.16
C GLY A 96 9.57 4.18 6.15
N ALA A 97 9.39 5.50 5.98
CA ALA A 97 9.88 6.51 6.92
C ALA A 97 9.21 6.41 8.29
N LEU A 98 7.93 6.05 8.35
CA LEU A 98 7.17 5.89 9.60
C LEU A 98 7.56 4.61 10.35
N SER A 99 7.74 3.51 9.65
CA SER A 99 8.01 2.19 10.20
C SER A 99 9.50 1.87 10.42
N GLY A 100 10.38 2.53 9.66
CA GLY A 100 11.81 2.18 9.57
C GLY A 100 12.09 1.00 8.64
N LEU A 101 11.07 0.46 7.96
CA LEU A 101 11.22 -0.66 7.02
C LEU A 101 11.76 -0.18 5.67
N PRO A 102 12.60 -0.99 5.00
CA PRO A 102 13.02 -0.72 3.64
C PRO A 102 11.85 -0.85 2.66
N VAL A 103 11.91 -0.09 1.57
CA VAL A 103 10.97 -0.17 0.46
C VAL A 103 11.67 -0.82 -0.72
N ILE A 104 11.07 -1.87 -1.26
CA ILE A 104 11.59 -2.60 -2.42
C ILE A 104 11.30 -1.78 -3.67
N ASP A 105 12.32 -1.53 -4.50
CA ASP A 105 12.22 -0.83 -5.78
C ASP A 105 11.65 -1.73 -6.88
N ALA A 106 10.42 -2.16 -6.67
CA ALA A 106 9.63 -2.99 -7.57
C ALA A 106 8.16 -2.65 -7.43
N ASP A 107 7.32 -3.17 -8.31
CA ASP A 107 5.87 -3.08 -8.19
C ASP A 107 5.15 -4.33 -8.71
N GLY A 108 3.84 -4.36 -8.55
CA GLY A 108 3.02 -5.54 -8.86
C GLY A 108 2.68 -5.73 -10.34
N MET A 109 2.94 -4.75 -11.24
CA MET A 109 2.46 -4.83 -12.62
C MET A 109 3.36 -4.15 -13.66
N GLY A 110 4.25 -3.24 -13.27
CA GLY A 110 5.01 -2.39 -14.20
C GLY A 110 4.18 -1.29 -14.87
N ARG A 111 2.94 -1.09 -14.45
CA ARG A 111 2.00 -0.07 -14.93
C ARG A 111 0.91 0.20 -13.90
N ALA A 112 0.24 1.35 -14.03
CA ALA A 112 -0.99 1.61 -13.31
C ALA A 112 -2.13 0.70 -13.79
N PHE A 113 -3.03 0.36 -12.87
CA PHE A 113 -4.19 -0.49 -13.12
C PHE A 113 -5.35 -0.09 -12.19
N PRO A 114 -6.62 -0.32 -12.62
CA PRO A 114 -7.78 0.18 -11.89
C PRO A 114 -8.26 -0.72 -10.74
N GLU A 115 -7.86 -1.99 -10.68
CA GLU A 115 -8.43 -2.98 -9.77
C GLU A 115 -7.33 -3.87 -9.15
N LEU A 116 -7.42 -4.16 -7.85
CA LEU A 116 -6.38 -4.83 -7.06
C LEU A 116 -5.94 -6.19 -7.59
N GLN A 117 -6.81 -6.94 -8.28
CA GLN A 117 -6.44 -8.24 -8.84
C GLN A 117 -5.57 -8.14 -10.10
N MET A 118 -5.40 -6.96 -10.68
CA MET A 118 -4.63 -6.76 -11.92
C MET A 118 -3.13 -6.66 -11.65
N VAL A 119 -2.61 -7.57 -10.85
CA VAL A 119 -1.20 -7.65 -10.47
C VAL A 119 -0.61 -9.01 -10.84
N THR A 120 0.67 -9.04 -11.10
CA THR A 120 1.41 -10.27 -11.44
C THR A 120 1.43 -11.29 -10.31
N TYR A 121 1.19 -10.87 -9.07
CA TYR A 121 1.11 -11.75 -7.90
C TYR A 121 0.08 -12.88 -8.06
N ASN A 122 -1.02 -12.61 -8.77
CA ASN A 122 -2.04 -13.63 -9.07
C ASN A 122 -1.54 -14.73 -9.99
N VAL A 123 -0.47 -14.51 -10.77
CA VAL A 123 0.18 -15.55 -11.58
C VAL A 123 0.98 -16.51 -10.70
N GLY A 124 1.50 -16.01 -9.58
CA GLY A 124 2.23 -16.78 -8.58
C GLY A 124 1.36 -17.27 -7.42
N ASP A 125 0.03 -17.25 -7.57
CA ASP A 125 -0.93 -17.66 -6.53
C ASP A 125 -0.76 -16.95 -5.17
N VAL A 126 -0.21 -15.71 -5.16
CA VAL A 126 -0.09 -14.92 -3.95
C VAL A 126 -1.46 -14.41 -3.53
N SER A 127 -1.85 -14.73 -2.30
CA SER A 127 -3.14 -14.30 -1.74
C SER A 127 -3.18 -12.81 -1.46
N ILE A 128 -4.30 -12.16 -1.83
CA ILE A 128 -4.55 -10.77 -1.40
C ILE A 128 -4.79 -10.63 0.11
N ASN A 129 -5.11 -11.74 0.79
CA ASN A 129 -5.56 -11.76 2.18
C ASN A 129 -4.42 -11.81 3.21
N PRO A 130 -4.65 -11.22 4.39
CA PRO A 130 -5.78 -10.37 4.72
C PRO A 130 -5.69 -9.03 3.98
N LEU A 131 -6.82 -8.53 3.51
CA LEU A 131 -6.96 -7.22 2.89
C LEU A 131 -7.56 -6.26 3.92
N VAL A 132 -6.86 -5.20 4.24
CA VAL A 132 -7.27 -4.18 5.20
C VAL A 132 -7.48 -2.85 4.49
N VAL A 133 -8.60 -2.18 4.75
CA VAL A 133 -8.88 -0.81 4.32
C VAL A 133 -9.13 0.07 5.53
N ILE A 134 -8.61 1.29 5.52
CA ILE A 134 -8.78 2.28 6.60
C ILE A 134 -9.07 3.65 6.00
N ASN A 135 -10.06 4.36 6.55
CA ASN A 135 -10.33 5.76 6.19
C ASN A 135 -9.63 6.75 7.16
N ASP A 136 -9.82 8.04 6.92
CA ASP A 136 -9.19 9.11 7.72
C ASP A 136 -9.69 9.19 9.16
N PHE A 137 -10.83 8.55 9.48
CA PHE A 137 -11.38 8.43 10.83
C PHE A 137 -10.91 7.17 11.55
N TYR A 138 -9.98 6.40 10.96
CA TYR A 138 -9.49 5.10 11.44
C TYR A 138 -10.56 4.01 11.50
N GLU A 139 -11.69 4.20 10.81
CA GLU A 139 -12.66 3.13 10.59
C GLU A 139 -12.04 2.09 9.66
N THR A 140 -12.07 0.84 10.08
CA THR A 140 -11.31 -0.25 9.46
C THR A 140 -12.25 -1.32 8.90
N GLY A 141 -12.05 -1.67 7.63
CA GLY A 141 -12.60 -2.87 7.01
C GLY A 141 -11.52 -3.95 6.87
N ILE A 142 -11.84 -5.18 7.26
CA ILE A 142 -10.96 -6.34 7.14
C ILE A 142 -11.65 -7.39 6.29
N PHE A 143 -10.98 -7.85 5.24
CA PHE A 143 -11.53 -8.82 4.32
C PHE A 143 -10.64 -10.06 4.23
N ASN A 144 -11.31 -11.21 4.24
CA ASN A 144 -10.73 -12.49 3.91
C ASN A 144 -11.56 -13.07 2.75
N SER A 145 -11.12 -12.83 1.54
CA SER A 145 -11.85 -13.14 0.31
C SER A 145 -11.37 -14.44 -0.33
N ARG A 146 -12.23 -15.10 -1.08
CA ARG A 146 -11.90 -16.34 -1.81
C ARG A 146 -10.98 -16.13 -3.02
N SER A 147 -10.88 -14.88 -3.50
CA SER A 147 -10.05 -14.52 -4.64
C SER A 147 -9.71 -13.02 -4.58
N SER A 148 -8.65 -12.61 -5.29
CA SER A 148 -8.28 -11.19 -5.39
C SER A 148 -9.37 -10.33 -6.02
N SER A 149 -10.10 -10.86 -7.02
CA SER A 149 -11.26 -10.17 -7.62
C SER A 149 -12.40 -9.97 -6.62
N SER A 150 -12.68 -10.97 -5.78
CA SER A 150 -13.69 -10.84 -4.73
C SER A 150 -13.24 -9.85 -3.64
N GLY A 151 -11.95 -9.84 -3.30
CA GLY A 151 -11.37 -8.87 -2.38
C GLY A 151 -11.48 -7.44 -2.90
N GLU A 152 -11.14 -7.20 -4.16
CA GLU A 152 -11.32 -5.90 -4.82
C GLU A 152 -12.78 -5.45 -4.74
N TRP A 153 -13.71 -6.30 -5.16
CA TRP A 153 -15.12 -5.94 -5.21
C TRP A 153 -15.69 -5.56 -3.83
N LEU A 154 -15.37 -6.33 -2.80
CA LEU A 154 -15.82 -6.07 -1.43
C LEU A 154 -15.19 -4.79 -0.86
N SER A 155 -13.88 -4.65 -1.01
CA SER A 155 -13.16 -3.48 -0.49
C SER A 155 -13.52 -2.19 -1.22
N ARG A 156 -13.79 -2.25 -2.53
CA ARG A 156 -14.25 -1.11 -3.32
C ARG A 156 -15.61 -0.60 -2.84
N ALA A 157 -16.56 -1.48 -2.59
CA ALA A 157 -17.87 -1.11 -2.06
C ALA A 157 -17.78 -0.40 -0.70
N VAL A 158 -16.85 -0.86 0.16
CA VAL A 158 -16.59 -0.20 1.45
C VAL A 158 -15.85 1.12 1.26
N CYS A 159 -14.86 1.19 0.36
CA CYS A 159 -14.16 2.43 0.00
C CYS A 159 -15.12 3.54 -0.45
N GLU A 160 -16.12 3.20 -1.26
CA GLU A 160 -17.17 4.14 -1.67
C GLU A 160 -17.94 4.69 -0.45
N ARG A 161 -18.30 3.82 0.50
CA ARG A 161 -18.98 4.22 1.75
C ARG A 161 -18.09 5.00 2.71
N MET A 162 -16.77 4.79 2.64
CA MET A 162 -15.76 5.55 3.38
C MET A 162 -15.48 6.95 2.79
N GLY A 163 -16.29 7.40 1.83
CA GLY A 163 -16.15 8.71 1.19
C GLY A 163 -15.33 8.70 -0.10
N GLY A 164 -15.26 7.55 -0.78
CA GLY A 164 -14.66 7.42 -2.10
C GLY A 164 -13.14 7.30 -2.11
N ILE A 165 -12.50 7.19 -0.94
CA ILE A 165 -11.07 6.96 -0.81
C ILE A 165 -10.73 6.31 0.53
N CYS A 166 -9.80 5.36 0.52
CA CYS A 166 -9.25 4.73 1.70
C CYS A 166 -7.80 4.30 1.50
N GLN A 167 -7.10 4.04 2.58
CA GLN A 167 -5.78 3.45 2.58
C GLN A 167 -5.89 1.93 2.68
N VAL A 168 -5.03 1.22 1.98
CA VAL A 168 -5.10 -0.24 1.86
C VAL A 168 -3.75 -0.86 2.18
N ALA A 169 -3.79 -2.00 2.87
CA ALA A 169 -2.66 -2.92 2.98
C ALA A 169 -3.13 -4.33 2.58
N CYS A 170 -2.37 -4.99 1.72
CA CYS A 170 -2.75 -6.28 1.16
C CYS A 170 -1.53 -7.03 0.60
N TYR A 171 -1.77 -8.22 0.07
CA TYR A 171 -0.75 -9.09 -0.53
C TYR A 171 0.47 -9.28 0.39
N PRO A 172 0.29 -9.79 1.62
CA PRO A 172 1.41 -10.22 2.43
C PRO A 172 2.11 -11.39 1.73
N MET A 173 3.41 -11.25 1.44
CA MET A 173 4.14 -12.22 0.66
C MET A 173 5.56 -12.43 1.18
N ASN A 174 6.07 -13.66 1.05
CA ASN A 174 7.49 -13.96 1.20
C ASN A 174 8.22 -13.74 -0.13
N ALA A 175 9.54 -13.61 -0.07
CA ALA A 175 10.39 -13.48 -1.27
C ALA A 175 10.38 -14.73 -2.18
N LYS A 176 9.96 -15.86 -1.66
CA LYS A 176 9.80 -17.13 -2.39
C LYS A 176 8.37 -17.62 -2.32
#